data_358c25ba1236c47a6e6a8716815e6a17
#
_entry.id   358c25ba1236c47a6e6a8716815e6a17
#
_cell.length_a   1.000
_cell.length_b   1.000
_cell.length_c   1.000
_cell.angle_alpha   90.00
_cell.angle_beta   90.00
_cell.angle_gamma   90.00
#
_symmetry.space_group_name_H-M   'P 1'
#
loop_
_entity.id
_entity.type
_entity.pdbx_description
1 polymer ?
#
loop_
_entity_poly.entity_id
_entity_poly.type
_entity_poly.pdbx_seq_one_letter_code
_entity_poly.pdbx_strand_id
1 'polypeptide(L)'
;MRSRRHDRGFTLIEVLVATFITTTGLIAVAMGLQYAVTGIETGRGETTATFLAEQKVEQLKAIALVDWTNAALDPGTTTEFCPPAGAGCAGTVTIGSHRRATTITNNPGGPCTTSCKLVKVTVLYRPISARGALDEERRVDLFFVLASRT
;
A
#
# COMPACT_ATOMS: atom_id res chain seq x y z
N MET A 1 16.58 -24.80 -66.98
CA MET A 1 15.21 -24.25 -66.76
C MET A 1 15.19 -23.42 -65.50
N ARG A 2 15.08 -22.09 -65.58
CA ARG A 2 15.02 -21.17 -64.43
C ARG A 2 13.54 -20.93 -64.10
N SER A 3 13.06 -21.47 -62.97
CA SER A 3 11.70 -21.23 -62.46
C SER A 3 11.59 -19.74 -62.09
N ARG A 4 10.77 -18.98 -62.78
CA ARG A 4 10.38 -17.62 -62.42
C ARG A 4 9.51 -17.72 -61.19
N ARG A 5 10.05 -17.36 -60.02
CA ARG A 5 9.23 -17.10 -58.82
C ARG A 5 8.34 -15.92 -59.16
N HIS A 6 7.02 -16.15 -59.09
CA HIS A 6 6.02 -15.09 -59.13
C HIS A 6 6.14 -14.29 -57.84
N ASP A 7 6.73 -13.11 -57.91
CA ASP A 7 6.68 -12.13 -56.82
C ASP A 7 5.25 -11.63 -56.75
N ARG A 8 4.50 -12.19 -55.80
CA ARG A 8 3.17 -11.71 -55.47
C ARG A 8 3.33 -10.44 -54.62
N GLY A 9 3.00 -9.28 -55.17
CA GLY A 9 2.93 -8.02 -54.43
C GLY A 9 1.76 -8.03 -53.44
N PHE A 10 1.92 -7.33 -52.32
CA PHE A 10 0.85 -7.14 -51.34
C PHE A 10 -0.33 -6.38 -51.94
N THR A 11 -1.53 -6.81 -51.62
CA THR A 11 -2.76 -6.09 -51.99
C THR A 11 -2.99 -4.92 -51.03
N LEU A 12 -3.61 -3.85 -51.54
CA LEU A 12 -3.93 -2.67 -50.72
C LEU A 12 -4.82 -3.04 -49.49
N ILE A 13 -5.73 -4.00 -49.67
CA ILE A 13 -6.60 -4.49 -48.59
C ILE A 13 -5.79 -5.22 -47.48
N GLU A 14 -4.76 -5.98 -47.87
CA GLU A 14 -3.92 -6.71 -46.94
C GLU A 14 -3.11 -5.76 -46.06
N VAL A 15 -2.57 -4.67 -46.62
CA VAL A 15 -1.89 -3.61 -45.88
C VAL A 15 -2.86 -2.89 -44.93
N LEU A 16 -4.08 -2.63 -45.38
CA LEU A 16 -5.09 -1.95 -44.58
C LEU A 16 -5.55 -2.82 -43.38
N VAL A 17 -5.74 -4.12 -43.58
CA VAL A 17 -6.08 -5.06 -42.50
C VAL A 17 -4.91 -5.20 -41.53
N ALA A 18 -3.69 -5.33 -42.04
CA ALA A 18 -2.50 -5.44 -41.22
C ALA A 18 -2.29 -4.19 -40.33
N THR A 19 -2.45 -3.00 -40.89
CA THR A 19 -2.33 -1.75 -40.10
C THR A 19 -3.44 -1.62 -39.05
N PHE A 20 -4.67 -2.03 -39.36
CA PHE A 20 -5.78 -2.03 -38.39
C PHE A 20 -5.49 -2.97 -37.20
N ILE A 21 -5.05 -4.20 -37.46
CA ILE A 21 -4.71 -5.17 -36.41
C ILE A 21 -3.54 -4.66 -35.59
N THR A 22 -2.51 -4.11 -36.22
CA THR A 22 -1.33 -3.59 -35.53
C THR A 22 -1.68 -2.41 -34.62
N THR A 23 -2.48 -1.46 -35.11
CA THR A 23 -2.88 -0.30 -34.30
C THR A 23 -3.75 -0.68 -33.11
N THR A 24 -4.73 -1.57 -33.31
CA THR A 24 -5.56 -2.07 -32.19
C THR A 24 -4.74 -2.83 -31.17
N GLY A 25 -3.78 -3.65 -31.61
CA GLY A 25 -2.85 -4.37 -30.75
C GLY A 25 -1.97 -3.44 -29.92
N LEU A 26 -1.41 -2.39 -30.53
CA LEU A 26 -0.58 -1.39 -29.83
C LEU A 26 -1.39 -0.61 -28.77
N ILE A 27 -2.64 -0.23 -29.07
CA ILE A 27 -3.50 0.44 -28.10
C ILE A 27 -3.78 -0.47 -26.91
N ALA A 28 -4.09 -1.75 -27.15
CA ALA A 28 -4.35 -2.72 -26.08
C ALA A 28 -3.12 -2.91 -25.16
N VAL A 29 -1.91 -2.98 -25.72
CA VAL A 29 -0.66 -3.08 -24.98
C VAL A 29 -0.43 -1.82 -24.15
N ALA A 30 -0.63 -0.62 -24.73
CA ALA A 30 -0.46 0.64 -24.02
C ALA A 30 -1.40 0.75 -22.81
N MET A 31 -2.66 0.38 -22.97
CA MET A 31 -3.63 0.33 -21.86
C MET A 31 -3.23 -0.69 -20.78
N GLY A 32 -2.79 -1.89 -21.19
CA GLY A 32 -2.32 -2.93 -20.27
C GLY A 32 -1.15 -2.47 -19.42
N LEU A 33 -0.18 -1.75 -20.01
CA LEU A 33 0.95 -1.17 -19.27
C LEU A 33 0.50 -0.13 -18.22
N GLN A 34 -0.46 0.73 -18.55
CA GLN A 34 -0.99 1.69 -17.58
C GLN A 34 -1.64 1.00 -16.38
N TYR A 35 -2.43 -0.05 -16.60
CA TYR A 35 -3.01 -0.84 -15.50
C TYR A 35 -1.95 -1.54 -14.67
N ALA A 36 -0.91 -2.09 -15.29
CA ALA A 36 0.17 -2.76 -14.58
C ALA A 36 0.96 -1.79 -13.67
N VAL A 37 1.32 -0.62 -14.17
CA VAL A 37 2.01 0.43 -13.38
C VAL A 37 1.15 0.86 -12.19
N THR A 38 -0.14 1.10 -12.39
CA THR A 38 -1.07 1.49 -11.32
C THR A 38 -1.17 0.40 -10.24
N GLY A 39 -1.20 -0.87 -10.64
CA GLY A 39 -1.22 -2.02 -9.72
C GLY A 39 0.05 -2.10 -8.86
N ILE A 40 1.22 -1.90 -9.46
CA ILE A 40 2.52 -1.90 -8.75
C ILE A 40 2.58 -0.76 -7.72
N GLU A 41 2.18 0.44 -8.08
CA GLU A 41 2.17 1.61 -7.19
C GLU A 41 1.24 1.39 -5.98
N THR A 42 0.06 0.82 -6.22
CA THR A 42 -0.89 0.49 -5.16
C THR A 42 -0.31 -0.55 -4.20
N GLY A 43 0.28 -1.63 -4.73
CA GLY A 43 0.93 -2.67 -3.94
C GLY A 43 2.11 -2.15 -3.11
N ARG A 44 2.91 -1.23 -3.66
CA ARG A 44 3.98 -0.56 -2.91
C ARG A 44 3.45 0.23 -1.72
N GLY A 45 2.39 0.99 -1.91
CA GLY A 45 1.76 1.77 -0.84
C GLY A 45 1.27 0.88 0.30
N GLU A 46 0.60 -0.22 -0.03
CA GLU A 46 0.10 -1.20 0.95
C GLU A 46 1.23 -1.90 1.71
N THR A 47 2.26 -2.35 1.00
CA THR A 47 3.44 -2.98 1.62
C THR A 47 4.14 -2.03 2.58
N THR A 48 4.33 -0.76 2.19
CA THR A 48 4.93 0.25 3.05
C THR A 48 4.05 0.54 4.27
N ALA A 49 2.73 0.63 4.10
CA ALA A 49 1.80 0.85 5.19
C ALA A 49 1.83 -0.31 6.20
N THR A 50 1.85 -1.55 5.71
CA THR A 50 1.98 -2.75 6.56
C THR A 50 3.30 -2.74 7.34
N PHE A 51 4.42 -2.45 6.68
CA PHE A 51 5.73 -2.34 7.33
C PHE A 51 5.75 -1.28 8.44
N LEU A 52 5.16 -0.10 8.19
CA LEU A 52 5.06 0.97 9.19
C LEU A 52 4.17 0.58 10.37
N ALA A 53 3.12 -0.21 10.15
CA ALA A 53 2.27 -0.74 11.20
C ALA A 53 3.05 -1.77 12.06
N GLU A 54 3.72 -2.72 11.43
CA GLU A 54 4.55 -3.74 12.11
C GLU A 54 5.67 -3.11 12.92
N GLN A 55 6.37 -2.11 12.36
CA GLN A 55 7.41 -1.36 13.07
C GLN A 55 6.88 -0.76 14.38
N LYS A 56 5.68 -0.18 14.38
CA LYS A 56 5.07 0.38 15.59
C LYS A 56 4.71 -0.72 16.59
N VAL A 57 4.21 -1.84 16.12
CA VAL A 57 3.91 -3.01 16.97
C VAL A 57 5.17 -3.47 17.69
N GLU A 58 6.27 -3.65 16.96
CA GLU A 58 7.54 -4.10 17.56
C GLU A 58 8.10 -3.07 18.54
N GLN A 59 7.98 -1.77 18.24
CA GLN A 59 8.36 -0.71 19.15
C GLN A 59 7.56 -0.78 20.48
N LEU A 60 6.23 -0.93 20.39
CA LEU A 60 5.38 -0.99 21.57
C LEU A 60 5.61 -2.28 22.38
N LYS A 61 5.86 -3.42 21.71
CA LYS A 61 6.26 -4.66 22.38
C LYS A 61 7.56 -4.50 23.14
N ALA A 62 8.57 -3.87 22.54
CA ALA A 62 9.85 -3.62 23.19
C ALA A 62 9.69 -2.74 24.45
N ILE A 63 8.87 -1.68 24.36
CA ILE A 63 8.57 -0.82 25.52
C ILE A 63 7.83 -1.63 26.59
N ALA A 64 6.81 -2.41 26.23
CA ALA A 64 6.03 -3.21 27.18
C ALA A 64 6.86 -4.27 27.92
N LEU A 65 7.92 -4.79 27.29
CA LEU A 65 8.84 -5.74 27.89
C LEU A 65 9.76 -5.10 28.95
N VAL A 66 10.09 -3.83 28.76
CA VAL A 66 10.99 -3.09 29.67
C VAL A 66 10.20 -2.39 30.77
N ASP A 67 9.14 -1.70 30.43
CA ASP A 67 8.34 -0.91 31.36
C ASP A 67 6.85 -0.91 30.94
N TRP A 68 6.05 -1.70 31.65
CA TRP A 68 4.59 -1.80 31.42
C TRP A 68 3.84 -0.51 31.77
N THR A 69 4.42 0.35 32.60
CA THR A 69 3.82 1.62 33.06
C THR A 69 4.25 2.82 32.22
N ASN A 70 4.99 2.59 31.15
CA ASN A 70 5.46 3.65 30.27
C ASN A 70 4.31 4.44 29.65
N ALA A 71 4.42 5.76 29.63
CA ALA A 71 3.42 6.67 29.06
C ALA A 71 3.10 6.41 27.58
N ALA A 72 4.01 5.80 26.81
CA ALA A 72 3.75 5.39 25.45
C ALA A 72 2.72 4.25 25.31
N LEU A 73 2.41 3.57 26.43
CA LEU A 73 1.41 2.51 26.55
C LEU A 73 0.12 2.98 27.23
N ASP A 74 -0.03 4.27 27.53
CA ASP A 74 -1.24 4.80 28.13
C ASP A 74 -2.42 4.71 27.13
N PRO A 75 -3.65 4.46 27.65
CA PRO A 75 -4.84 4.38 26.83
C PRO A 75 -5.09 5.73 26.13
N GLY A 76 -5.40 5.65 24.86
CA GLY A 76 -5.65 6.83 24.03
C GLY A 76 -5.31 6.61 22.56
N THR A 77 -5.41 7.67 21.79
CA THR A 77 -5.04 7.66 20.36
C THR A 77 -3.94 8.67 20.11
N THR A 78 -2.81 8.19 19.59
CA THR A 78 -1.69 9.02 19.12
C THR A 78 -1.61 8.96 17.60
N THR A 79 -1.33 10.10 16.98
CA THR A 79 -1.24 10.20 15.53
C THR A 79 0.16 10.69 15.13
N GLU A 80 0.77 9.97 14.21
CA GLU A 80 2.09 10.28 13.67
C GLU A 80 2.00 10.37 12.14
N PHE A 81 2.70 11.31 11.53
CA PHE A 81 2.75 11.49 10.09
C PHE A 81 4.10 11.04 9.58
N CYS A 82 4.09 10.11 8.63
CA CYS A 82 5.29 9.58 8.02
C CYS A 82 5.38 10.03 6.56
N PRO A 83 6.24 11.00 6.24
CA PRO A 83 6.48 11.39 4.86
C PRO A 83 7.25 10.30 4.11
N PRO A 84 7.14 10.19 2.76
CA PRO A 84 7.78 9.14 1.97
C PRO A 84 9.31 9.14 2.02
N ALA A 85 9.94 10.21 2.48
CA ALA A 85 11.40 10.41 2.49
C ALA A 85 11.98 10.42 3.91
N GLY A 86 11.79 9.38 4.72
CA GLY A 86 12.68 9.05 5.85
C GLY A 86 12.89 10.07 6.98
N ALA A 87 12.31 11.24 6.94
CA ALA A 87 12.51 12.32 7.89
C ALA A 87 11.47 12.29 9.02
N GLY A 88 11.40 11.21 9.80
CA GLY A 88 10.51 11.12 10.94
C GLY A 88 9.00 11.16 10.59
N CYS A 89 8.16 10.73 11.51
CA CYS A 89 6.70 10.69 11.30
C CYS A 89 6.03 12.02 11.70
N ALA A 90 6.45 13.15 11.14
CA ALA A 90 5.87 14.47 11.40
C ALA A 90 5.46 15.16 10.10
N GLY A 91 4.24 15.74 10.05
CA GLY A 91 3.76 16.51 8.90
C GLY A 91 2.33 16.18 8.45
N THR A 92 1.90 16.79 7.36
CA THR A 92 0.55 16.57 6.78
C THR A 92 0.56 15.44 5.74
N VAL A 93 -0.54 14.67 5.69
CA VAL A 93 -0.71 13.62 4.68
C VAL A 93 -0.87 14.25 3.31
N THR A 94 0.13 14.06 2.47
CA THR A 94 0.12 14.45 1.06
C THR A 94 0.11 13.22 0.18
N ILE A 95 -0.07 13.39 -1.12
CA ILE A 95 0.06 12.29 -2.09
C ILE A 95 1.42 11.61 -1.90
N GLY A 96 1.41 10.28 -1.79
CA GLY A 96 2.62 9.47 -1.52
C GLY A 96 3.11 9.46 -0.09
N SER A 97 2.41 10.11 0.86
CA SER A 97 2.74 10.07 2.29
C SER A 97 1.85 9.09 3.05
N HIS A 98 2.25 8.79 4.29
CA HIS A 98 1.56 7.89 5.19
C HIS A 98 1.25 8.60 6.50
N ARG A 99 0.10 8.29 7.10
CA ARG A 99 -0.28 8.72 8.45
C ARG A 99 -0.54 7.49 9.30
N ARG A 100 0.12 7.40 10.45
CA ARG A 100 -0.03 6.31 11.38
C ARG A 100 -0.78 6.80 12.62
N ALA A 101 -1.90 6.17 12.96
CA ALA A 101 -2.63 6.36 14.19
C ALA A 101 -2.54 5.09 15.04
N THR A 102 -2.20 5.25 16.31
CA THR A 102 -2.12 4.14 17.28
C THR A 102 -3.16 4.38 18.36
N THR A 103 -4.08 3.45 18.53
CA THR A 103 -5.11 3.48 19.58
C THR A 103 -4.84 2.35 20.57
N ILE A 104 -4.71 2.70 21.84
CA ILE A 104 -4.47 1.76 22.93
C ILE A 104 -5.69 1.76 23.85
N THR A 105 -6.21 0.57 24.16
CA THR A 105 -7.35 0.35 25.05
C THR A 105 -6.95 -0.63 26.14
N ASN A 106 -7.11 -0.25 27.41
CA ASN A 106 -6.84 -1.13 28.53
C ASN A 106 -8.02 -2.09 28.74
N ASN A 107 -7.70 -3.36 28.98
CA ASN A 107 -8.66 -4.39 29.38
C ASN A 107 -9.97 -4.36 28.54
N PRO A 108 -9.91 -4.55 27.21
CA PRO A 108 -11.06 -4.37 26.31
C PRO A 108 -12.17 -5.41 26.51
N GLY A 109 -12.00 -6.36 27.41
CA GLY A 109 -12.93 -7.48 27.63
C GLY A 109 -12.56 -8.75 26.85
N GLY A 110 -13.41 -9.76 26.90
CA GLY A 110 -13.15 -11.05 26.26
C GLY A 110 -11.98 -11.81 26.91
N PRO A 111 -11.05 -12.36 26.14
CA PRO A 111 -9.88 -13.07 26.69
C PRO A 111 -8.87 -12.16 27.39
N CYS A 112 -9.07 -10.84 27.32
CA CYS A 112 -8.16 -9.81 27.80
C CYS A 112 -8.86 -8.95 28.89
N THR A 113 -9.05 -9.56 30.07
CA THR A 113 -9.82 -8.93 31.18
C THR A 113 -8.96 -8.22 32.20
N THR A 114 -7.71 -8.65 32.40
CA THR A 114 -6.79 -8.08 33.41
C THR A 114 -5.38 -8.00 32.84
N SER A 115 -4.68 -6.91 33.19
CA SER A 115 -3.26 -6.71 32.85
C SER A 115 -2.93 -6.88 31.35
N CYS A 116 -3.83 -6.43 30.49
CA CYS A 116 -3.61 -6.45 29.05
C CYS A 116 -4.08 -5.18 28.37
N LYS A 117 -3.51 -4.90 27.22
CA LYS A 117 -3.82 -3.74 26.38
C LYS A 117 -4.08 -4.20 24.96
N LEU A 118 -5.22 -3.78 24.38
CA LEU A 118 -5.49 -3.94 22.96
C LEU A 118 -4.90 -2.73 22.23
N VAL A 119 -4.05 -2.99 21.27
CA VAL A 119 -3.46 -1.96 20.42
C VAL A 119 -3.96 -2.13 19.00
N LYS A 120 -4.49 -1.05 18.46
CA LYS A 120 -4.86 -0.92 17.07
C LYS A 120 -3.91 0.07 16.41
N VAL A 121 -3.17 -0.37 15.41
CA VAL A 121 -2.36 0.52 14.56
C VAL A 121 -3.05 0.65 13.21
N THR A 122 -3.42 1.87 12.86
CA THR A 122 -4.04 2.24 11.59
C THR A 122 -3.03 3.04 10.79
N VAL A 123 -2.69 2.58 9.59
CA VAL A 123 -1.86 3.35 8.66
C VAL A 123 -2.71 3.74 7.46
N LEU A 124 -2.84 5.03 7.28
CA LEU A 124 -3.52 5.65 6.14
C LEU A 124 -2.47 6.07 5.14
N TYR A 125 -2.71 5.81 3.86
CA TYR A 125 -1.80 6.19 2.78
C TYR A 125 -2.56 6.62 1.54
N ARG A 126 -1.95 7.48 0.73
CA ARG A 126 -2.50 7.94 -0.53
C ARG A 126 -1.52 7.57 -1.65
N PRO A 127 -1.92 6.71 -2.64
CA PRO A 127 -1.05 6.31 -3.74
C PRO A 127 -0.54 7.51 -4.54
N ILE A 128 0.70 7.44 -5.05
CA ILE A 128 1.30 8.50 -5.87
C ILE A 128 0.59 8.64 -7.22
N SER A 129 0.12 7.52 -7.77
CA SER A 129 -0.61 7.46 -9.04
C SER A 129 -2.11 7.77 -8.89
N ALA A 130 -2.52 8.38 -7.77
CA ALA A 130 -3.91 8.70 -7.46
C ALA A 130 -4.54 9.58 -8.54
N ARG A 131 -5.31 8.95 -9.44
CA ARG A 131 -6.16 9.61 -10.44
C ARG A 131 -7.55 8.98 -10.41
N GLY A 132 -8.59 9.80 -10.37
CA GLY A 132 -9.98 9.34 -10.33
C GLY A 132 -10.28 8.50 -9.09
N ALA A 133 -10.86 7.32 -9.25
CA ALA A 133 -11.25 6.42 -8.15
C ALA A 133 -10.09 5.92 -7.26
N LEU A 134 -8.83 6.11 -7.68
CA LEU A 134 -7.64 5.75 -6.91
C LEU A 134 -7.14 6.91 -6.03
N ASP A 135 -7.74 8.10 -6.13
CA ASP A 135 -7.39 9.28 -5.33
C ASP A 135 -8.03 9.26 -3.93
N GLU A 136 -8.42 8.07 -3.46
CA GLU A 136 -8.93 7.86 -2.12
C GLU A 136 -7.81 7.46 -1.14
N GLU A 137 -7.93 7.96 0.09
CA GLU A 137 -7.09 7.54 1.20
C GLU A 137 -7.38 6.08 1.51
N ARG A 138 -6.38 5.23 1.46
CA ARG A 138 -6.48 3.79 1.78
C ARG A 138 -5.97 3.53 3.18
N ARG A 139 -6.43 2.43 3.78
CA ARG A 139 -6.19 2.11 5.17
C ARG A 139 -5.72 0.66 5.34
N VAL A 140 -4.71 0.49 6.20
CA VAL A 140 -4.28 -0.81 6.74
C VAL A 140 -4.47 -0.74 8.25
N ASP A 141 -5.21 -1.69 8.81
CA ASP A 141 -5.43 -1.84 10.26
C ASP A 141 -4.73 -3.09 10.76
N LEU A 142 -3.91 -2.95 11.80
CA LEU A 142 -3.26 -4.05 12.49
C LEU A 142 -3.68 -4.05 13.96
N PHE A 143 -4.15 -5.21 14.45
CA PHE A 143 -4.58 -5.39 15.83
C PHE A 143 -3.66 -6.37 16.53
N PHE A 144 -3.28 -6.06 17.76
CA PHE A 144 -2.55 -7.00 18.60
C PHE A 144 -2.82 -6.74 20.08
N VAL A 145 -2.57 -7.75 20.91
CA VAL A 145 -2.75 -7.69 22.35
C VAL A 145 -1.39 -7.73 23.03
N LEU A 146 -1.15 -6.77 23.91
CA LEU A 146 -0.05 -6.79 24.85
C LEU A 146 -0.56 -7.36 26.17
N ALA A 147 0.15 -8.32 26.75
CA ALA A 147 -0.10 -8.84 28.07
C ALA A 147 1.10 -8.56 28.99
N SER A 148 0.80 -8.11 30.23
CA SER A 148 1.83 -7.97 31.26
C SER A 148 2.42 -9.31 31.61
N ARG A 149 3.74 -9.40 31.72
CA ARG A 149 4.38 -10.52 32.40
C ARG A 149 4.28 -10.28 33.91
N THR A 150 3.32 -10.93 34.56
CA THR A 150 3.28 -11.05 36.01
C THR A 150 4.32 -12.04 36.48
#